data_43d7c3454b2bac5374ccb112c56b8df5
#
_entry.id   43d7c3454b2bac5374ccb112c56b8df5
#
_cell.length_a   1.000
_cell.length_b   1.000
_cell.length_c   1.000
_cell.angle_alpha   90.00
_cell.angle_beta   90.00
_cell.angle_gamma   90.00
#
_symmetry.space_group_name_H-M   'P 1'
#
loop_
_entity.id
_entity.type
_entity.pdbx_description
1 polymer ?
#
loop_
_entity_poly.entity_id
_entity_poly.type
_entity_poly.pdbx_seq_one_letter_code
_entity_poly.pdbx_strand_id
1 'polypeptide(L)'
;MPRAATARRRLDLGRIAKFIQEWASPFTLANFVLISLASGATLALNLALFSDWGIVHRLAYLSLLFTVAAGAVRAASLVRNARLKPKSTLQTAIGIANPKITQRSMGATGGTFNTREFFHGRTLAALRSVKWLFIGLTFVVPAVLVAAALAGAPSYVVLLALFAQAAGLLFERWFFFAQARHPQNLYYQVVS
;
A
#
# COMPACT_ATOMS: atom_id res chain seq x y z
N MET A 1 40.24 21.88 22.11
CA MET A 1 39.09 22.41 21.34
C MET A 1 38.26 21.27 20.84
N PRO A 2 37.03 21.00 21.35
CA PRO A 2 36.19 19.93 20.87
C PRO A 2 35.43 20.40 19.61
N ARG A 3 35.55 19.63 18.51
CA ARG A 3 34.80 19.82 17.28
C ARG A 3 33.32 19.57 17.59
N ALA A 4 32.48 20.59 17.45
CA ALA A 4 31.02 20.47 17.49
C ALA A 4 30.59 19.61 16.32
N ALA A 5 30.17 18.37 16.63
CA ALA A 5 29.48 17.50 15.71
C ALA A 5 28.06 18.07 15.50
N THR A 6 27.87 18.81 14.44
CA THR A 6 26.55 19.18 13.92
C THR A 6 25.84 17.92 13.52
N ALA A 7 25.16 17.29 14.47
CA ALA A 7 24.19 16.24 14.21
C ALA A 7 23.05 16.85 13.36
N ARG A 8 23.14 16.69 12.04
CA ARG A 8 21.99 16.89 11.16
C ARG A 8 20.88 15.96 11.66
N ARG A 9 19.95 16.51 12.42
CA ARG A 9 18.65 15.89 12.67
C ARG A 9 17.98 15.71 11.31
N ARG A 10 18.29 14.64 10.62
CA ARG A 10 17.38 14.14 9.58
C ARG A 10 16.09 13.87 10.31
N LEU A 11 15.05 14.57 9.92
CA LEU A 11 13.68 14.24 10.33
C LEU A 11 13.47 12.77 9.99
N ASP A 12 13.61 11.93 11.01
CA ASP A 12 13.53 10.48 10.92
C ASP A 12 12.03 10.12 10.87
N LEU A 13 11.34 10.57 9.83
CA LEU A 13 9.97 10.16 9.52
C LEU A 13 9.83 8.63 9.36
N GLY A 14 10.96 7.93 9.23
CA GLY A 14 11.02 6.46 9.21
C GLY A 14 10.99 5.77 10.58
N ARG A 15 10.88 6.51 11.69
CA ARG A 15 10.91 5.91 13.03
C ARG A 15 9.63 5.19 13.43
N ILE A 16 8.49 5.50 12.81
CA ILE A 16 7.16 5.07 13.26
C ILE A 16 6.89 3.57 12.99
N ALA A 17 7.63 2.92 12.09
CA ALA A 17 7.41 1.50 11.75
C ALA A 17 8.70 0.74 11.42
N LYS A 18 9.78 0.99 12.17
CA LYS A 18 11.11 0.37 11.89
C LYS A 18 11.14 -1.15 12.01
N PHE A 19 10.20 -1.74 12.71
CA PHE A 19 10.11 -3.19 12.93
C PHE A 19 9.51 -3.95 11.74
N ILE A 20 8.71 -3.28 10.88
CA ILE A 20 8.18 -3.88 9.64
C ILE A 20 8.94 -3.30 8.45
N GLN A 21 9.73 -4.13 7.79
CA GLN A 21 10.63 -3.70 6.72
C GLN A 21 9.89 -3.13 5.51
N GLU A 22 8.73 -3.70 5.20
CA GLU A 22 7.87 -3.28 4.10
C GLU A 22 7.37 -1.84 4.28
N TRP A 23 7.11 -1.44 5.52
CA TRP A 23 6.58 -0.11 5.86
C TRP A 23 7.67 0.93 6.13
N ALA A 24 8.87 0.46 6.52
CA ALA A 24 10.02 1.33 6.84
C ALA A 24 10.66 1.90 5.56
N SER A 25 9.91 2.70 4.80
CA SER A 25 10.32 3.23 3.51
C SER A 25 9.74 4.61 3.25
N PRO A 26 10.47 5.52 2.60
CA PRO A 26 9.92 6.79 2.13
C PRO A 26 8.79 6.59 1.10
N PHE A 27 8.78 5.46 0.37
CA PHE A 27 7.69 5.11 -0.52
C PHE A 27 6.35 4.96 0.21
N THR A 28 6.35 4.55 1.47
CA THR A 28 5.13 4.44 2.27
C THR A 28 4.46 5.79 2.43
N LEU A 29 5.21 6.81 2.86
CA LEU A 29 4.69 8.17 3.00
C LEU A 29 4.26 8.74 1.64
N ALA A 30 5.11 8.59 0.62
CA ALA A 30 4.81 9.07 -0.74
C ALA A 30 3.53 8.41 -1.29
N ASN A 31 3.32 7.11 -1.07
CA ASN A 31 2.10 6.41 -1.46
C ASN A 31 0.87 6.99 -0.78
N PHE A 32 0.92 7.20 0.55
CA PHE A 32 -0.22 7.78 1.27
C PHE A 32 -0.59 9.15 0.72
N VAL A 33 0.39 10.04 0.54
CA VAL A 33 0.14 11.39 0.02
C VAL A 33 -0.39 11.37 -1.40
N LEU A 34 0.27 10.65 -2.31
CA LEU A 34 -0.11 10.63 -3.72
C LEU A 34 -1.46 9.94 -3.96
N ILE A 35 -1.74 8.84 -3.26
CA ILE A 35 -3.04 8.18 -3.34
C ILE A 35 -4.15 9.09 -2.81
N SER A 36 -3.91 9.83 -1.72
CA SER A 36 -4.88 10.80 -1.19
C SER A 36 -5.13 11.94 -2.16
N LEU A 37 -4.08 12.48 -2.79
CA LEU A 37 -4.21 13.52 -3.81
C LEU A 37 -4.95 12.99 -5.06
N ALA A 38 -4.65 11.78 -5.51
CA ALA A 38 -5.33 11.15 -6.63
C ALA A 38 -6.82 10.97 -6.37
N SER A 39 -7.18 10.37 -5.25
CA SER A 39 -8.58 10.14 -4.89
C SER A 39 -9.33 11.45 -4.61
N GLY A 40 -8.68 12.41 -3.94
CA GLY A 40 -9.22 13.74 -3.70
C GLY A 40 -9.48 14.52 -5.00
N ALA A 41 -8.53 14.46 -5.95
CA ALA A 41 -8.71 15.10 -7.26
C ALA A 41 -9.83 14.45 -8.10
N THR A 42 -9.95 13.10 -8.04
CA THR A 42 -11.06 12.39 -8.71
C THR A 42 -12.41 12.74 -8.09
N LEU A 43 -12.49 12.85 -6.77
CA LEU A 43 -13.71 13.31 -6.09
C LEU A 43 -14.04 14.76 -6.46
N ALA A 44 -13.05 15.65 -6.40
CA ALA A 44 -13.24 17.06 -6.78
C ALA A 44 -13.69 17.21 -8.23
N LEU A 45 -13.14 16.39 -9.14
CA LEU A 45 -13.57 16.34 -10.53
C LEU A 45 -15.06 15.95 -10.65
N ASN A 46 -15.51 14.95 -9.89
CA ASN A 46 -16.93 14.56 -9.89
C ASN A 46 -17.84 15.68 -9.39
N LEU A 47 -17.44 16.38 -8.34
CA LEU A 47 -18.20 17.52 -7.83
C LEU A 47 -18.22 18.69 -8.82
N ALA A 48 -17.13 18.90 -9.55
CA ALA A 48 -17.01 19.98 -10.54
C ALA A 48 -17.82 19.73 -11.82
N LEU A 49 -18.34 18.53 -12.07
CA LEU A 49 -19.17 18.26 -13.26
C LEU A 49 -20.42 19.16 -13.34
N PHE A 50 -20.82 19.73 -12.22
CA PHE A 50 -21.94 20.69 -12.15
C PHE A 50 -21.48 22.17 -12.21
N SER A 51 -20.20 22.41 -12.51
CA SER A 51 -19.56 23.71 -12.51
C SER A 51 -19.02 24.07 -13.90
N ASP A 52 -18.18 25.10 -13.97
CA ASP A 52 -17.57 25.55 -15.21
C ASP A 52 -16.62 24.53 -15.85
N TRP A 53 -16.71 24.41 -17.18
CA TRP A 53 -15.88 23.49 -17.98
C TRP A 53 -14.38 23.70 -17.81
N GLY A 54 -13.94 24.95 -17.60
CA GLY A 54 -12.53 25.23 -17.38
C GLY A 54 -11.96 24.59 -16.11
N ILE A 55 -12.76 24.49 -15.06
CA ILE A 55 -12.41 23.84 -13.80
C ILE A 55 -12.40 22.33 -13.98
N VAL A 56 -13.41 21.78 -14.69
CA VAL A 56 -13.52 20.34 -14.96
C VAL A 56 -12.27 19.81 -15.68
N HIS A 57 -11.81 20.47 -16.74
CA HIS A 57 -10.61 20.06 -17.46
C HIS A 57 -9.36 20.08 -16.57
N ARG A 58 -9.17 21.16 -15.80
CA ARG A 58 -8.00 21.26 -14.89
C ARG A 58 -8.00 20.14 -13.84
N LEU A 59 -9.14 19.86 -13.24
CA LEU A 59 -9.27 18.78 -12.26
C LEU A 59 -9.09 17.40 -12.89
N ALA A 60 -9.54 17.19 -14.13
CA ALA A 60 -9.33 15.95 -14.86
C ALA A 60 -7.82 15.71 -15.12
N TYR A 61 -7.07 16.73 -15.55
CA TYR A 61 -5.61 16.61 -15.70
C TYR A 61 -4.91 16.35 -14.36
N LEU A 62 -5.31 17.03 -13.29
CA LEU A 62 -4.74 16.79 -11.95
C LEU A 62 -5.05 15.37 -11.44
N SER A 63 -6.29 14.90 -11.62
CA SER A 63 -6.69 13.54 -11.25
C SER A 63 -5.86 12.50 -12.01
N LEU A 64 -5.71 12.69 -13.33
CA LEU A 64 -4.89 11.79 -14.16
C LEU A 64 -3.41 11.81 -13.73
N LEU A 65 -2.83 13.02 -13.55
CA LEU A 65 -1.44 13.19 -13.11
C LEU A 65 -1.18 12.48 -11.78
N PHE A 66 -2.00 12.75 -10.76
CA PHE A 66 -1.80 12.15 -9.45
C PHE A 66 -2.08 10.64 -9.45
N THR A 67 -3.05 10.16 -10.23
CA THR A 67 -3.33 8.72 -10.35
C THR A 67 -2.16 7.98 -10.98
N VAL A 68 -1.58 8.50 -12.05
CA VAL A 68 -0.39 7.92 -12.70
C VAL A 68 0.83 7.99 -11.78
N ALA A 69 1.08 9.13 -11.13
CA ALA A 69 2.19 9.30 -10.21
C ALA A 69 2.06 8.33 -8.99
N ALA A 70 0.86 8.23 -8.41
CA ALA A 70 0.57 7.30 -7.33
C ALA A 70 0.80 5.85 -7.76
N GLY A 71 0.33 5.47 -8.94
CA GLY A 71 0.54 4.14 -9.52
C GLY A 71 2.02 3.81 -9.71
N ALA A 72 2.81 4.76 -10.24
CA ALA A 72 4.26 4.59 -10.42
C ALA A 72 5.00 4.40 -9.09
N VAL A 73 4.70 5.23 -8.08
CA VAL A 73 5.32 5.12 -6.75
C VAL A 73 4.88 3.83 -6.06
N ARG A 74 3.60 3.41 -6.22
CA ARG A 74 3.12 2.15 -5.68
C ARG A 74 3.80 0.95 -6.34
N ALA A 75 3.97 0.96 -7.65
CA ALA A 75 4.71 -0.07 -8.37
C ALA A 75 6.16 -0.15 -7.89
N ALA A 76 6.85 0.97 -7.75
CA ALA A 76 8.21 1.03 -7.21
C ALA A 76 8.28 0.45 -5.78
N SER A 77 7.30 0.76 -4.92
CA SER A 77 7.18 0.18 -3.58
C SER A 77 7.01 -1.34 -3.62
N LEU A 78 6.15 -1.86 -4.51
CA LEU A 78 5.93 -3.30 -4.68
C LEU A 78 7.19 -4.03 -5.15
N VAL A 79 7.89 -3.47 -6.15
CA VAL A 79 9.17 -4.02 -6.65
C VAL A 79 10.22 -4.03 -5.55
N ARG A 80 10.34 -2.92 -4.78
CA ARG A 80 11.23 -2.89 -3.62
C ARG A 80 10.88 -3.97 -2.61
N ASN A 81 9.62 -4.07 -2.22
CA ASN A 81 9.17 -5.01 -1.19
C ASN A 81 9.39 -6.47 -1.62
N ALA A 82 9.23 -6.78 -2.91
CA ALA A 82 9.52 -8.11 -3.46
C ALA A 82 11.01 -8.50 -3.37
N ARG A 83 11.91 -7.51 -3.29
CA ARG A 83 13.38 -7.73 -3.20
C ARG A 83 13.91 -7.69 -1.77
N LEU A 84 13.07 -7.43 -0.77
CA LEU A 84 13.48 -7.38 0.62
C LEU A 84 13.89 -8.76 1.13
N LYS A 85 15.07 -8.84 1.72
CA LYS A 85 15.50 -10.03 2.48
C LYS A 85 15.05 -9.88 3.94
N PRO A 86 14.41 -10.88 4.52
CA PRO A 86 14.02 -10.84 5.94
C PRO A 86 15.24 -10.61 6.83
N LYS A 87 15.16 -9.68 7.76
CA LYS A 87 16.22 -9.43 8.77
C LYS A 87 16.21 -10.46 9.88
N SER A 88 15.05 -11.06 10.15
CA SER A 88 14.89 -12.09 11.16
C SER A 88 14.42 -13.39 10.53
N THR A 89 14.99 -14.50 10.95
CA THR A 89 14.56 -15.86 10.64
C THR A 89 14.02 -16.50 11.92
N LEU A 90 13.37 -17.65 11.80
CA LEU A 90 12.90 -18.42 12.96
C LEU A 90 14.05 -18.72 13.93
N GLN A 91 15.20 -19.13 13.39
CA GLN A 91 16.41 -19.42 14.16
C GLN A 91 16.90 -18.20 14.95
N THR A 92 16.97 -17.05 14.32
CA THR A 92 17.41 -15.82 15.00
C THR A 92 16.39 -15.30 16.00
N ALA A 93 15.09 -15.53 15.77
CA ALA A 93 14.02 -15.08 16.65
C ALA A 93 13.98 -15.85 17.98
N ILE A 94 14.29 -17.15 17.95
CA ILE A 94 14.26 -18.03 19.15
C ILE A 94 15.65 -18.44 19.64
N GLY A 95 16.72 -18.05 18.96
CA GLY A 95 18.11 -18.34 19.35
C GLY A 95 18.54 -19.81 19.19
N ILE A 96 17.81 -20.61 18.42
CA ILE A 96 18.11 -22.04 18.20
C ILE A 96 18.63 -22.22 16.77
N ALA A 97 19.84 -22.74 16.63
CA ALA A 97 20.50 -22.96 15.33
C ALA A 97 20.02 -24.19 14.55
N ASN A 98 18.98 -24.89 14.99
CA ASN A 98 18.48 -26.08 14.30
C ASN A 98 17.67 -25.67 13.03
N PRO A 99 17.94 -26.32 11.86
CA PRO A 99 17.18 -26.05 10.63
C PRO A 99 15.72 -26.53 10.68
N LYS A 100 15.39 -27.51 11.50
CA LYS A 100 14.03 -28.04 11.70
C LYS A 100 13.51 -27.63 13.07
N ILE A 101 12.79 -26.51 13.09
CA ILE A 101 12.12 -26.02 14.29
C ILE A 101 10.63 -26.18 14.09
N THR A 102 9.95 -26.91 14.98
CA THR A 102 8.50 -27.07 14.98
C THR A 102 7.95 -26.64 16.32
N GLN A 103 6.95 -25.77 16.29
CA GLN A 103 6.23 -25.38 17.49
C GLN A 103 5.28 -26.49 17.90
N ARG A 104 5.47 -27.05 19.10
CA ARG A 104 4.61 -28.12 19.62
C ARG A 104 3.38 -27.60 20.38
N SER A 105 3.48 -26.41 20.95
CA SER A 105 2.38 -25.80 21.70
C SER A 105 2.40 -24.28 21.52
N MET A 106 1.24 -23.66 21.38
CA MET A 106 1.09 -22.20 21.30
C MET A 106 0.93 -21.53 22.68
N GLY A 107 0.89 -22.31 23.75
CA GLY A 107 0.59 -21.83 25.11
C GLY A 107 -0.85 -21.34 25.26
N ALA A 108 -1.16 -20.74 26.41
CA ALA A 108 -2.51 -20.25 26.75
C ALA A 108 -2.96 -19.07 25.87
N THR A 109 -2.03 -18.35 25.25
CA THR A 109 -2.31 -17.14 24.45
C THR A 109 -2.40 -17.38 22.95
N GLY A 110 -2.88 -18.50 22.53
CA GLY A 110 -3.10 -19.00 21.15
C GLY A 110 -3.09 -18.02 19.96
N GLY A 111 -2.03 -17.27 19.78
CA GLY A 111 -1.84 -16.30 18.69
C GLY A 111 -2.45 -14.92 18.97
N THR A 112 -1.76 -13.88 18.52
CA THR A 112 -2.28 -12.52 18.51
C THR A 112 -3.20 -12.31 17.31
N PHE A 113 -3.99 -11.21 17.31
CA PHE A 113 -4.84 -10.84 16.19
C PHE A 113 -4.09 -10.78 14.85
N ASN A 114 -2.80 -10.40 14.87
CA ASN A 114 -1.94 -10.33 13.68
C ASN A 114 -1.76 -11.68 12.96
N THR A 115 -1.91 -12.80 13.67
CA THR A 115 -1.79 -14.14 13.09
C THR A 115 -3.09 -14.65 12.49
N ARG A 116 -4.20 -13.95 12.71
CA ARG A 116 -5.55 -14.40 12.33
C ARG A 116 -6.30 -13.49 11.39
N GLU A 117 -6.01 -12.17 11.36
CA GLU A 117 -6.92 -11.22 10.72
C GLU A 117 -6.71 -11.04 9.22
N PHE A 118 -5.53 -10.63 8.77
CA PHE A 118 -5.41 -10.16 7.37
C PHE A 118 -5.22 -11.26 6.34
N PHE A 119 -4.49 -12.31 6.69
CA PHE A 119 -4.11 -13.34 5.71
C PHE A 119 -4.44 -14.76 6.16
N HIS A 120 -4.99 -14.93 7.36
CA HIS A 120 -5.26 -16.26 7.92
C HIS A 120 -6.22 -17.07 7.04
N GLY A 121 -5.84 -18.29 6.71
CA GLY A 121 -6.65 -19.19 5.89
C GLY A 121 -6.79 -18.79 4.42
N ARG A 122 -6.03 -17.80 3.95
CA ARG A 122 -6.03 -17.39 2.54
C ARG A 122 -4.82 -17.97 1.80
N THR A 123 -5.00 -18.28 0.53
CA THR A 123 -3.94 -18.80 -0.33
C THR A 123 -3.06 -17.68 -0.89
N LEU A 124 -1.80 -17.98 -1.23
CA LEU A 124 -0.93 -17.04 -1.96
C LEU A 124 -1.53 -16.60 -3.30
N ALA A 125 -2.36 -17.45 -3.92
CA ALA A 125 -3.10 -17.11 -5.13
C ALA A 125 -4.10 -15.97 -4.86
N ALA A 126 -4.85 -16.03 -3.74
CA ALA A 126 -5.78 -14.98 -3.35
C ALA A 126 -5.05 -13.63 -3.12
N LEU A 127 -3.90 -13.65 -2.43
CA LEU A 127 -3.08 -12.43 -2.23
C LEU A 127 -2.62 -11.84 -3.57
N ARG A 128 -2.20 -12.69 -4.50
CA ARG A 128 -1.78 -12.28 -5.84
C ARG A 128 -2.94 -11.69 -6.64
N SER A 129 -4.12 -12.28 -6.55
CA SER A 129 -5.33 -11.77 -7.21
C SER A 129 -5.72 -10.41 -6.68
N VAL A 130 -5.73 -10.22 -5.36
CA VAL A 130 -6.02 -8.91 -4.75
C VAL A 130 -5.00 -7.86 -5.17
N LYS A 131 -3.72 -8.25 -5.31
CA LYS A 131 -2.67 -7.33 -5.81
C LYS A 131 -3.02 -6.79 -7.19
N TRP A 132 -3.40 -7.63 -8.14
CA TRP A 132 -3.75 -7.18 -9.49
C TRP A 132 -5.07 -6.42 -9.52
N LEU A 133 -6.03 -6.85 -8.70
CA LEU A 133 -7.33 -6.20 -8.58
C LEU A 133 -7.19 -4.76 -8.10
N PHE A 134 -6.43 -4.51 -7.02
CA PHE A 134 -6.25 -3.13 -6.55
C PHE A 134 -5.46 -2.27 -7.54
N ILE A 135 -4.43 -2.82 -8.21
CA ILE A 135 -3.68 -2.08 -9.23
C ILE A 135 -4.63 -1.65 -10.35
N GLY A 136 -5.45 -2.56 -10.84
CA GLY A 136 -6.44 -2.28 -11.88
C GLY A 136 -7.44 -1.21 -11.44
N LEU A 137 -8.11 -1.44 -10.32
CA LEU A 137 -9.20 -0.57 -9.87
C LEU A 137 -8.74 0.78 -9.32
N THR A 138 -7.57 0.87 -8.68
CA THR A 138 -7.11 2.14 -8.08
C THR A 138 -6.44 3.05 -9.11
N PHE A 139 -5.71 2.48 -10.07
CA PHE A 139 -4.85 3.28 -10.95
C PHE A 139 -5.25 3.15 -12.43
N VAL A 140 -5.36 1.94 -12.97
CA VAL A 140 -5.54 1.73 -14.41
C VAL A 140 -6.93 2.16 -14.86
N VAL A 141 -7.97 1.61 -14.25
CA VAL A 141 -9.37 1.89 -14.64
C VAL A 141 -9.70 3.37 -14.46
N PRO A 142 -9.42 4.03 -13.32
CA PRO A 142 -9.70 5.46 -13.18
C PRO A 142 -8.92 6.31 -14.17
N ALA A 143 -7.65 6.02 -14.42
CA ALA A 143 -6.84 6.77 -15.39
C ALA A 143 -7.42 6.66 -16.81
N VAL A 144 -7.82 5.46 -17.25
CA VAL A 144 -8.45 5.26 -18.56
C VAL A 144 -9.79 5.97 -18.67
N LEU A 145 -10.64 5.89 -17.65
CA LEU A 145 -11.95 6.53 -17.64
C LEU A 145 -11.84 8.07 -17.63
N VAL A 146 -10.92 8.64 -16.83
CA VAL A 146 -10.67 10.09 -16.83
C VAL A 146 -10.08 10.55 -18.17
N ALA A 147 -9.15 9.78 -18.75
CA ALA A 147 -8.62 10.08 -20.08
C ALA A 147 -9.71 10.01 -21.16
N ALA A 148 -10.62 9.04 -21.09
CA ALA A 148 -11.76 8.94 -21.99
C ALA A 148 -12.71 10.15 -21.85
N ALA A 149 -12.94 10.63 -20.62
CA ALA A 149 -13.73 11.84 -20.38
C ALA A 149 -13.08 13.07 -21.01
N LEU A 150 -11.75 13.22 -20.91
CA LEU A 150 -11.00 14.29 -21.59
C LEU A 150 -11.07 14.17 -23.12
N ALA A 151 -11.22 12.96 -23.65
CA ALA A 151 -11.41 12.70 -25.08
C ALA A 151 -12.87 12.86 -25.56
N GLY A 152 -13.79 13.33 -24.70
CA GLY A 152 -15.18 13.60 -25.06
C GLY A 152 -16.17 12.47 -24.69
N ALA A 153 -15.76 11.47 -23.90
CA ALA A 153 -16.70 10.48 -23.39
C ALA A 153 -17.74 11.12 -22.44
N PRO A 154 -18.92 10.53 -22.30
CA PRO A 154 -19.98 11.07 -21.44
C PRO A 154 -19.53 11.24 -19.99
N SER A 155 -20.04 12.25 -19.29
CA SER A 155 -19.62 12.61 -17.92
C SER A 155 -19.81 11.50 -16.89
N TYR A 156 -20.74 10.56 -17.08
CA TYR A 156 -20.93 9.43 -16.16
C TYR A 156 -19.70 8.53 -16.03
N VAL A 157 -18.78 8.53 -17.02
CA VAL A 157 -17.54 7.72 -16.91
C VAL A 157 -16.64 8.22 -15.76
N VAL A 158 -16.72 9.51 -15.41
CA VAL A 158 -16.00 10.09 -14.27
C VAL A 158 -16.54 9.56 -12.96
N LEU A 159 -17.85 9.34 -12.86
CA LEU A 159 -18.48 8.71 -11.70
C LEU A 159 -18.04 7.26 -11.57
N LEU A 160 -17.98 6.52 -12.69
CA LEU A 160 -17.45 5.16 -12.70
C LEU A 160 -15.97 5.11 -12.26
N ALA A 161 -15.16 6.10 -12.67
CA ALA A 161 -13.78 6.23 -12.23
C ALA A 161 -13.68 6.40 -10.71
N LEU A 162 -14.54 7.22 -10.09
CA LEU A 162 -14.60 7.41 -8.65
C LEU A 162 -14.94 6.10 -7.90
N PHE A 163 -15.98 5.40 -8.33
CA PHE A 163 -16.38 4.14 -7.69
C PHE A 163 -15.31 3.05 -7.85
N ALA A 164 -14.73 2.92 -9.05
CA ALA A 164 -13.64 1.98 -9.27
C ALA A 164 -12.45 2.29 -8.35
N GLN A 165 -12.05 3.57 -8.27
CA GLN A 165 -10.95 3.99 -7.42
C GLN A 165 -11.24 3.77 -5.93
N ALA A 166 -12.46 4.08 -5.46
CA ALA A 166 -12.85 3.85 -4.07
C ALA A 166 -12.81 2.36 -3.72
N ALA A 167 -13.36 1.49 -4.55
CA ALA A 167 -13.28 0.05 -4.36
C ALA A 167 -11.82 -0.44 -4.38
N GLY A 168 -11.02 0.04 -5.33
CA GLY A 168 -9.61 -0.28 -5.44
C GLY A 168 -8.81 0.12 -4.20
N LEU A 169 -9.13 1.27 -3.58
CA LEU A 169 -8.49 1.75 -2.35
C LEU A 169 -8.75 0.80 -1.17
N LEU A 170 -9.94 0.23 -1.05
CA LEU A 170 -10.23 -0.75 0.00
C LEU A 170 -9.36 -1.99 -0.15
N PHE A 171 -9.23 -2.52 -1.37
CA PHE A 171 -8.34 -3.64 -1.66
C PHE A 171 -6.87 -3.28 -1.46
N GLU A 172 -6.46 -2.06 -1.79
CA GLU A 172 -5.09 -1.59 -1.60
C GLU A 172 -4.75 -1.50 -0.12
N ARG A 173 -5.64 -0.97 0.72
CA ARG A 173 -5.45 -0.91 2.17
C ARG A 173 -5.38 -2.30 2.78
N TRP A 174 -6.29 -3.20 2.39
CA TRP A 174 -6.21 -4.59 2.84
C TRP A 174 -4.89 -5.24 2.44
N PHE A 175 -4.47 -5.09 1.17
CA PHE A 175 -3.22 -5.66 0.68
C PHE A 175 -2.00 -5.06 1.39
N PHE A 176 -2.03 -3.77 1.71
CA PHE A 176 -0.94 -3.10 2.44
C PHE A 176 -0.65 -3.78 3.78
N PHE A 177 -1.68 -4.18 4.51
CA PHE A 177 -1.52 -4.92 5.76
C PHE A 177 -1.19 -6.40 5.52
N ALA A 178 -1.85 -7.05 4.57
CA ALA A 178 -1.69 -8.47 4.30
C ALA A 178 -0.29 -8.84 3.77
N GLN A 179 0.38 -7.95 3.02
CA GLN A 179 1.73 -8.20 2.51
C GLN A 179 2.84 -8.09 3.56
N ALA A 180 2.55 -7.45 4.70
CA ALA A 180 3.56 -7.16 5.72
C ALA A 180 3.94 -8.43 6.50
N ARG A 181 5.25 -8.69 6.60
CA ARG A 181 5.78 -9.79 7.40
C ARG A 181 5.97 -9.32 8.83
N HIS A 182 5.02 -9.67 9.68
CA HIS A 182 5.10 -9.30 11.08
C HIS A 182 6.10 -10.21 11.83
N PRO A 183 7.08 -9.67 12.59
CA PRO A 183 8.06 -10.49 13.33
C PRO A 183 7.42 -11.49 14.29
N GLN A 184 6.26 -11.17 14.86
CA GLN A 184 5.52 -12.09 15.75
C GLN A 184 5.06 -13.36 15.03
N ASN A 185 4.81 -13.33 13.73
CA ASN A 185 4.42 -14.52 12.97
C ASN A 185 5.52 -15.57 12.94
N LEU A 186 6.79 -15.17 13.09
CA LEU A 186 7.91 -16.09 13.20
C LEU A 186 7.85 -16.94 14.47
N TYR A 187 7.42 -16.35 15.60
CA TYR A 187 7.28 -17.07 16.87
C TYR A 187 6.14 -18.09 16.83
N TYR A 188 5.04 -17.74 16.20
CA TYR A 188 3.86 -18.61 16.17
C TYR A 188 3.87 -19.60 15.01
N GLN A 189 4.88 -19.57 14.15
CA GLN A 189 4.98 -20.39 12.94
C GLN A 189 3.68 -20.41 12.10
N VAL A 190 2.84 -19.42 12.28
CA VAL A 190 1.66 -19.22 11.45
C VAL A 190 2.15 -18.55 10.18
N VAL A 191 2.73 -19.36 9.32
CA VAL A 191 3.08 -18.94 7.97
C VAL A 191 1.79 -19.02 7.16
N SER A 192 1.31 -17.90 6.78
CA SER A 192 0.39 -17.79 5.67
C SER A 192 1.15 -17.98 4.36
#